data_f7aa2a13dd4c89e9dc32eeabad99c8a4
#
_entry.id   f7aa2a13dd4c89e9dc32eeabad99c8a4
#
_cell.length_a   1.000
_cell.length_b   1.000
_cell.length_c   1.000
_cell.angle_alpha   90.00
_cell.angle_beta   90.00
_cell.angle_gamma   90.00
#
_symmetry.space_group_name_H-M   'P 1'
#
loop_
_entity.id
_entity.type
_entity.pdbx_description
1 polymer ?
#
loop_
_entity_poly.entity_id
_entity_poly.type
_entity_poly.pdbx_seq_one_letter_code
_entity_poly.pdbx_strand_id
1 'polypeptide(L)'
;FAQDRVAPGYLAREKAGRMDMALVREMGQLGLIAPELPEAFGGMGAGTLYAGAIVEEIARADFTFAYVPLLASLNGQILAAFARPEIARDWLTRLTAGEIMLAIALTEPKGGSDAANLGLRMERDGAHYILNGEKTSISANQIAAGTVVFARTGRPEDGARGVSAILVPMDLPGITTSKFDNMGQNQVGHGSIWFDNVRVPAENLLGDEGRGFAQVMQGFDFSRSLIGLQCLG
;
A
#
# COMPACT_ATOMS: atom_id res chain seq x y z
N PHE A 1 21.91 -9.68 -3.94
CA PHE A 1 20.99 -8.79 -4.68
C PHE A 1 21.11 -7.35 -4.21
N ALA A 2 20.93 -7.06 -2.90
CA ALA A 2 20.95 -5.69 -2.37
C ALA A 2 22.24 -4.95 -2.77
N GLN A 3 23.41 -5.49 -2.46
CA GLN A 3 24.70 -4.85 -2.69
C GLN A 3 25.08 -4.80 -4.18
N ASP A 4 24.75 -5.84 -4.96
CA ASP A 4 25.23 -5.95 -6.35
C ASP A 4 24.26 -5.30 -7.36
N ARG A 5 22.96 -5.28 -7.05
CA ARG A 5 21.91 -4.82 -7.98
C ARG A 5 21.26 -3.51 -7.52
N VAL A 6 21.00 -3.35 -6.21
CA VAL A 6 20.28 -2.18 -5.69
C VAL A 6 21.23 -1.02 -5.39
N ALA A 7 22.29 -1.24 -4.61
CA ALA A 7 23.19 -0.18 -4.17
C ALA A 7 23.84 0.65 -5.31
N PRO A 8 24.33 0.05 -6.42
CA PRO A 8 25.04 0.82 -7.44
C PRO A 8 24.18 1.90 -8.13
N GLY A 9 22.86 1.69 -8.21
CA GLY A 9 21.93 2.60 -8.87
C GLY A 9 21.25 3.62 -7.97
N TYR A 10 21.51 3.62 -6.67
CA TYR A 10 20.78 4.42 -5.67
C TYR A 10 20.65 5.90 -6.04
N LEU A 11 21.78 6.61 -6.21
CA LEU A 11 21.77 8.05 -6.51
C LEU A 11 21.09 8.37 -7.86
N ALA A 12 21.24 7.51 -8.85
CA ALA A 12 20.63 7.70 -10.16
C ALA A 12 19.10 7.57 -10.09
N ARG A 13 18.58 6.59 -9.35
CA ARG A 13 17.15 6.41 -9.13
C ARG A 13 16.55 7.58 -8.34
N GLU A 14 17.21 8.00 -7.26
CA GLU A 14 16.77 9.12 -6.43
C GLU A 14 16.71 10.42 -7.26
N LYS A 15 17.74 10.68 -8.06
CA LYS A 15 17.78 11.85 -8.96
C LYS A 15 16.72 11.77 -10.07
N ALA A 16 16.45 10.58 -10.60
CA ALA A 16 15.43 10.38 -11.62
C ALA A 16 14.01 10.54 -11.05
N GLY A 17 13.82 10.40 -9.73
CA GLY A 17 12.55 10.56 -9.04
C GLY A 17 11.48 9.55 -9.46
N ARG A 18 11.91 8.34 -9.84
CA ARG A 18 11.01 7.25 -10.24
C ARG A 18 11.56 5.89 -9.86
N MET A 19 10.64 4.98 -9.52
CA MET A 19 10.95 3.60 -9.17
C MET A 19 11.40 2.81 -10.41
N ASP A 20 12.43 2.02 -10.24
CA ASP A 20 12.91 1.08 -11.27
C ASP A 20 12.09 -0.23 -11.20
N MET A 21 11.02 -0.29 -11.97
CA MET A 21 10.13 -1.45 -12.01
C MET A 21 10.78 -2.70 -12.62
N ALA A 22 11.87 -2.58 -13.38
CA ALA A 22 12.61 -3.74 -13.85
C ALA A 22 13.36 -4.40 -12.69
N LEU A 23 13.98 -3.60 -11.82
CA LEU A 23 14.62 -4.07 -10.61
C LEU A 23 13.61 -4.62 -9.58
N VAL A 24 12.40 -4.04 -9.52
CA VAL A 24 11.30 -4.58 -8.69
C VAL A 24 10.88 -5.98 -9.18
N ARG A 25 10.75 -6.18 -10.49
CA ARG A 25 10.46 -7.53 -11.04
C ARG A 25 11.56 -8.54 -10.76
N GLU A 26 12.83 -8.12 -10.88
CA GLU A 26 13.98 -8.98 -10.53
C GLU A 26 13.89 -9.41 -9.05
N MET A 27 13.56 -8.49 -8.16
CA MET A 27 13.33 -8.77 -6.75
C MET A 27 12.19 -9.78 -6.53
N GLY A 28 11.07 -9.61 -7.27
CA GLY A 28 9.93 -10.54 -7.24
C GLY A 28 10.31 -11.95 -7.70
N GLN A 29 11.08 -12.08 -8.81
CA GLN A 29 11.56 -13.36 -9.32
C GLN A 29 12.44 -14.11 -8.31
N LEU A 30 13.11 -13.40 -7.41
CA LEU A 30 13.90 -13.98 -6.34
C LEU A 30 13.07 -14.32 -5.06
N GLY A 31 11.76 -14.06 -5.08
CA GLY A 31 10.87 -14.30 -3.94
C GLY A 31 11.11 -13.32 -2.76
N LEU A 32 11.69 -12.15 -3.01
CA LEU A 32 12.05 -11.20 -1.96
C LEU A 32 10.94 -10.18 -1.65
N ILE A 33 9.80 -10.26 -2.34
CA ILE A 33 8.65 -9.38 -2.11
C ILE A 33 7.58 -10.12 -1.32
N ALA A 34 7.31 -9.66 -0.10
CA ALA A 34 6.32 -10.23 0.81
C ALA A 34 6.41 -11.77 0.95
N PRO A 35 7.60 -12.34 1.29
CA PRO A 35 7.82 -13.78 1.35
C PRO A 35 6.96 -14.48 2.41
N GLU A 36 6.46 -13.76 3.40
CA GLU A 36 5.61 -14.24 4.47
C GLU A 36 4.17 -14.56 4.01
N LEU A 37 3.75 -14.07 2.84
CA LEU A 37 2.43 -14.39 2.30
C LEU A 37 2.33 -15.87 1.93
N PRO A 38 1.12 -16.45 1.98
CA PRO A 38 0.87 -17.83 1.56
C PRO A 38 1.30 -18.08 0.11
N GLU A 39 1.75 -19.30 -0.18
CA GLU A 39 2.10 -19.75 -1.54
C GLU A 39 0.94 -19.59 -2.54
N ALA A 40 -0.31 -19.77 -2.07
CA ALA A 40 -1.51 -19.57 -2.87
C ALA A 40 -1.64 -18.12 -3.45
N PHE A 41 -0.89 -17.18 -2.91
CA PHE A 41 -0.84 -15.80 -3.33
C PHE A 41 0.55 -15.38 -3.90
N GLY A 42 1.39 -16.35 -4.22
CA GLY A 42 2.72 -16.10 -4.78
C GLY A 42 3.81 -15.79 -3.74
N GLY A 43 3.48 -15.83 -2.43
CA GLY A 43 4.47 -15.79 -1.36
C GLY A 43 5.18 -17.14 -1.19
N MET A 44 6.01 -17.24 -0.16
CA MET A 44 6.74 -18.47 0.19
C MET A 44 6.25 -19.12 1.48
N GLY A 45 5.25 -18.54 2.16
CA GLY A 45 4.84 -18.96 3.49
C GLY A 45 5.96 -18.86 4.52
N ALA A 46 6.96 -18.02 4.28
CA ALA A 46 8.09 -17.85 5.16
C ALA A 46 7.71 -17.12 6.45
N GLY A 47 8.50 -17.28 7.49
CA GLY A 47 8.27 -16.54 8.73
C GLY A 47 8.52 -15.03 8.58
N THR A 48 7.85 -14.22 9.40
CA THR A 48 7.92 -12.75 9.36
C THR A 48 9.33 -12.19 9.56
N LEU A 49 10.23 -12.95 10.21
CA LEU A 49 11.65 -12.58 10.35
C LEU A 49 12.36 -12.46 9.00
N TYR A 50 12.00 -13.30 8.01
CA TYR A 50 12.57 -13.20 6.67
C TYR A 50 12.17 -11.90 5.98
N ALA A 51 10.91 -11.49 6.09
CA ALA A 51 10.45 -10.20 5.57
C ALA A 51 11.24 -9.04 6.22
N GLY A 52 11.45 -9.11 7.53
CA GLY A 52 12.24 -8.13 8.27
C GLY A 52 13.69 -8.04 7.81
N ALA A 53 14.37 -9.18 7.68
CA ALA A 53 15.76 -9.23 7.23
C ALA A 53 15.91 -8.70 5.78
N ILE A 54 14.95 -9.00 4.91
CA ILE A 54 14.93 -8.49 3.53
C ILE A 54 14.79 -6.97 3.53
N VAL A 55 13.83 -6.42 4.29
CA VAL A 55 13.63 -4.96 4.38
C VAL A 55 14.91 -4.28 4.87
N GLU A 56 15.56 -4.80 5.92
CA GLU A 56 16.81 -4.24 6.48
C GLU A 56 17.94 -4.27 5.44
N GLU A 57 18.20 -5.41 4.79
CA GLU A 57 19.28 -5.53 3.81
C GLU A 57 19.05 -4.69 2.55
N ILE A 58 17.81 -4.57 2.08
CA ILE A 58 17.46 -3.68 0.97
C ILE A 58 17.65 -2.21 1.37
N ALA A 59 17.23 -1.83 2.59
CA ALA A 59 17.37 -0.48 3.11
C ALA A 59 18.84 -0.05 3.25
N ARG A 60 19.71 -0.98 3.65
CA ARG A 60 21.17 -0.76 3.69
C ARG A 60 21.77 -0.40 2.34
N ALA A 61 21.18 -0.92 1.27
CA ALA A 61 21.60 -0.62 -0.11
C ALA A 61 20.92 0.64 -0.67
N ASP A 62 19.63 0.79 -0.39
CA ASP A 62 18.79 1.92 -0.83
C ASP A 62 17.54 1.99 0.06
N PHE A 63 17.54 2.97 0.98
CA PHE A 63 16.44 3.18 1.92
C PHE A 63 15.09 3.30 1.22
N THR A 64 15.04 4.04 0.09
CA THR A 64 13.78 4.28 -0.62
C THR A 64 13.32 3.05 -1.38
N PHE A 65 14.24 2.23 -1.91
CA PHE A 65 13.87 0.99 -2.58
C PHE A 65 13.26 -0.04 -1.61
N ALA A 66 13.59 0.03 -0.31
CA ALA A 66 13.00 -0.83 0.72
C ALA A 66 11.49 -0.61 0.94
N TYR A 67 10.92 0.47 0.41
CA TYR A 67 9.45 0.63 0.35
C TYR A 67 8.77 -0.44 -0.50
N VAL A 68 9.48 -1.07 -1.45
CA VAL A 68 8.92 -2.16 -2.26
C VAL A 68 8.49 -3.34 -1.37
N PRO A 69 9.40 -4.01 -0.64
CA PRO A 69 9.00 -5.11 0.24
C PRO A 69 8.13 -4.65 1.41
N LEU A 70 8.37 -3.44 1.96
CA LEU A 70 7.58 -2.88 3.06
C LEU A 70 6.10 -2.72 2.70
N LEU A 71 5.80 -2.00 1.60
CA LEU A 71 4.42 -1.77 1.15
C LEU A 71 3.75 -3.05 0.68
N ALA A 72 4.53 -3.95 0.07
CA ALA A 72 4.02 -5.25 -0.35
C ALA A 72 3.59 -6.10 0.85
N SER A 73 4.41 -6.18 1.90
CA SER A 73 4.06 -6.88 3.14
C SER A 73 2.82 -6.26 3.81
N LEU A 74 2.79 -4.93 3.96
CA LEU A 74 1.65 -4.25 4.60
C LEU A 74 0.34 -4.47 3.86
N ASN A 75 0.29 -4.13 2.57
CA ASN A 75 -0.91 -4.28 1.76
C ASN A 75 -1.26 -5.75 1.53
N GLY A 76 -0.23 -6.58 1.37
CA GLY A 76 -0.38 -8.01 1.17
C GLY A 76 -1.08 -8.71 2.33
N GLN A 77 -0.70 -8.42 3.56
CA GLN A 77 -1.35 -8.93 4.77
C GLN A 77 -2.82 -8.51 4.83
N ILE A 78 -3.14 -7.25 4.52
CA ILE A 78 -4.51 -6.75 4.53
C ILE A 78 -5.35 -7.46 3.46
N LEU A 79 -4.84 -7.56 2.22
CA LEU A 79 -5.57 -8.22 1.15
C LEU A 79 -5.73 -9.73 1.40
N ALA A 80 -4.69 -10.40 1.85
CA ALA A 80 -4.75 -11.84 2.15
C ALA A 80 -5.78 -12.19 3.24
N ALA A 81 -5.94 -11.29 4.23
CA ALA A 81 -6.85 -11.51 5.35
C ALA A 81 -8.29 -11.09 5.05
N PHE A 82 -8.52 -10.07 4.21
CA PHE A 82 -9.81 -9.39 4.14
C PHE A 82 -10.42 -9.27 2.74
N ALA A 83 -9.63 -9.43 1.68
CA ALA A 83 -10.17 -9.43 0.31
C ALA A 83 -10.87 -10.76 -0.01
N ARG A 84 -11.78 -10.73 -0.98
CA ARG A 84 -12.34 -11.96 -1.55
C ARG A 84 -11.22 -12.80 -2.16
N PRO A 85 -11.28 -14.14 -2.08
CA PRO A 85 -10.18 -15.02 -2.50
C PRO A 85 -9.69 -14.80 -3.94
N GLU A 86 -10.62 -14.53 -4.86
CA GLU A 86 -10.31 -14.26 -6.27
C GLU A 86 -9.57 -12.92 -6.46
N ILE A 87 -10.00 -11.88 -5.75
CA ILE A 87 -9.36 -10.55 -5.76
C ILE A 87 -7.98 -10.64 -5.10
N ALA A 88 -7.90 -11.29 -3.92
CA ALA A 88 -6.62 -11.49 -3.25
C ALA A 88 -5.61 -12.21 -4.15
N ARG A 89 -6.04 -13.29 -4.83
CA ARG A 89 -5.16 -14.06 -5.71
C ARG A 89 -4.65 -13.23 -6.88
N ASP A 90 -5.53 -12.51 -7.58
CA ASP A 90 -5.11 -11.69 -8.73
C ASP A 90 -4.10 -10.61 -8.32
N TRP A 91 -4.44 -9.82 -7.31
CA TRP A 91 -3.60 -8.69 -6.90
C TRP A 91 -2.30 -9.13 -6.22
N LEU A 92 -2.35 -10.14 -5.36
CA LEU A 92 -1.17 -10.57 -4.60
C LEU A 92 -0.18 -11.33 -5.46
N THR A 93 -0.63 -12.15 -6.42
CA THR A 93 0.29 -12.83 -7.35
C THR A 93 1.10 -11.81 -8.17
N ARG A 94 0.46 -10.76 -8.66
CA ARG A 94 1.13 -9.68 -9.41
C ARG A 94 2.04 -8.84 -8.51
N LEU A 95 1.63 -8.61 -7.26
CA LEU A 95 2.41 -7.89 -6.25
C LEU A 95 3.69 -8.64 -5.90
N THR A 96 3.61 -9.91 -5.57
CA THR A 96 4.76 -10.75 -5.19
C THR A 96 5.71 -11.00 -6.37
N ALA A 97 5.19 -11.04 -7.60
CA ALA A 97 5.99 -11.09 -8.81
C ALA A 97 6.70 -9.76 -9.16
N GLY A 98 6.43 -8.67 -8.41
CA GLY A 98 7.00 -7.34 -8.68
C GLY A 98 6.45 -6.69 -9.95
N GLU A 99 5.31 -7.12 -10.45
CA GLU A 99 4.65 -6.53 -11.61
C GLU A 99 3.95 -5.23 -11.29
N ILE A 100 3.43 -5.11 -10.07
CA ILE A 100 2.72 -3.94 -9.55
C ILE A 100 3.23 -3.55 -8.17
N MET A 101 2.95 -2.31 -7.80
CA MET A 101 3.01 -1.83 -6.41
C MET A 101 1.60 -1.48 -5.92
N LEU A 102 1.39 -1.56 -4.62
CA LEU A 102 0.18 -1.10 -3.94
C LEU A 102 0.50 0.04 -3.00
N ALA A 103 -0.41 0.99 -2.89
CA ALA A 103 -0.38 2.05 -1.90
C ALA A 103 -1.39 1.79 -0.78
N ILE A 104 -1.23 2.50 0.34
CA ILE A 104 -2.21 2.55 1.43
C ILE A 104 -2.59 4.00 1.71
N ALA A 105 -3.88 4.30 1.72
CA ALA A 105 -4.41 5.65 1.80
C ALA A 105 -5.32 5.81 3.02
N LEU A 106 -4.70 6.19 4.15
CA LEU A 106 -5.38 6.44 5.42
C LEU A 106 -5.44 7.94 5.74
N THR A 107 -4.29 8.61 5.71
CA THR A 107 -4.09 10.00 6.14
C THR A 107 -4.86 11.01 5.28
N GLU A 108 -5.41 12.04 5.91
CA GLU A 108 -6.14 13.14 5.28
C GLU A 108 -5.53 14.50 5.65
N PRO A 109 -5.78 15.58 4.87
CA PRO A 109 -5.25 16.90 5.18
C PRO A 109 -5.59 17.43 6.58
N LYS A 110 -6.73 16.99 7.13
CA LYS A 110 -7.20 17.42 8.47
C LYS A 110 -6.50 16.71 9.63
N GLY A 111 -5.80 15.61 9.39
CA GLY A 111 -5.07 14.88 10.44
C GLY A 111 -4.65 13.47 10.06
N GLY A 112 -3.54 13.03 10.66
CA GLY A 112 -3.03 11.65 10.56
C GLY A 112 -3.18 10.90 11.89
N SER A 113 -2.89 11.56 13.02
CA SER A 113 -2.97 10.93 14.36
C SER A 113 -4.40 10.58 14.78
N ASP A 114 -5.37 11.39 14.39
CA ASP A 114 -6.79 11.10 14.59
C ASP A 114 -7.38 10.30 13.41
N ALA A 115 -6.78 9.14 13.14
CA ALA A 115 -7.10 8.29 12.01
C ALA A 115 -8.50 7.66 12.06
N ALA A 116 -9.20 7.73 13.19
CA ALA A 116 -10.59 7.30 13.32
C ALA A 116 -11.57 8.35 12.79
N ASN A 117 -11.14 9.61 12.63
CA ASN A 117 -12.00 10.73 12.24
C ASN A 117 -11.83 11.11 10.76
N LEU A 118 -11.92 10.10 9.88
CA LEU A 118 -11.81 10.26 8.43
C LEU A 118 -12.98 11.05 7.85
N GLY A 119 -12.68 11.92 6.89
CA GLY A 119 -13.65 12.74 6.17
C GLY A 119 -13.96 12.24 4.76
N LEU A 120 -13.06 11.45 4.10
CA LEU A 120 -13.33 10.86 2.80
C LEU A 120 -14.54 9.95 2.88
N ARG A 121 -15.55 10.23 2.06
CA ARG A 121 -16.83 9.51 2.07
C ARG A 121 -16.79 8.34 1.10
N MET A 122 -17.45 7.26 1.50
CA MET A 122 -17.68 6.08 0.68
C MET A 122 -19.14 5.66 0.84
N GLU A 123 -19.94 5.89 -0.19
CA GLU A 123 -21.38 5.65 -0.17
C GLU A 123 -21.75 4.50 -1.10
N ARG A 124 -22.61 3.58 -0.62
CA ARG A 124 -23.04 2.45 -1.44
C ARG A 124 -24.04 2.89 -2.50
N ASP A 125 -23.77 2.49 -3.76
CA ASP A 125 -24.67 2.68 -4.91
C ASP A 125 -24.82 1.34 -5.65
N GLY A 126 -25.79 0.57 -5.23
CA GLY A 126 -26.06 -0.77 -5.79
C GLY A 126 -24.89 -1.73 -5.65
N ALA A 127 -24.32 -2.13 -6.80
CA ALA A 127 -23.16 -3.04 -6.85
C ALA A 127 -21.80 -2.31 -6.74
N HIS A 128 -21.80 -1.01 -6.42
CA HIS A 128 -20.59 -0.20 -6.32
C HIS A 128 -20.57 0.61 -5.02
N TYR A 129 -19.40 1.17 -4.73
CA TYR A 129 -19.23 2.29 -3.81
C TYR A 129 -18.78 3.52 -4.59
N ILE A 130 -19.25 4.69 -4.17
CA ILE A 130 -18.84 6.00 -4.72
C ILE A 130 -17.92 6.65 -3.68
N LEU A 131 -16.69 6.95 -4.08
CA LEU A 131 -15.71 7.60 -3.23
C LEU A 131 -15.58 9.08 -3.58
N ASN A 132 -15.60 9.94 -2.53
CA ASN A 132 -15.40 11.38 -2.65
C ASN A 132 -14.53 11.90 -1.51
N GLY A 133 -13.45 12.63 -1.87
CA GLY A 133 -12.55 13.26 -0.91
C GLY A 133 -11.09 13.18 -1.28
N GLU A 134 -10.22 13.46 -0.31
CA GLU A 134 -8.76 13.52 -0.49
C GLU A 134 -8.05 12.66 0.54
N LYS A 135 -7.02 11.97 0.09
CA LYS A 135 -5.99 11.34 0.93
C LYS A 135 -4.65 12.02 0.65
N THR A 136 -3.83 12.23 1.70
CA THR A 136 -2.57 12.94 1.59
C THR A 136 -1.41 12.18 2.22
N SER A 137 -0.20 12.54 1.86
CA SER A 137 1.03 11.88 2.34
C SER A 137 1.08 10.39 2.01
N ILE A 138 0.59 10.05 0.82
CA ILE A 138 0.50 8.66 0.36
C ILE A 138 1.77 8.30 -0.41
N SER A 139 2.52 7.32 0.11
CA SER A 139 3.69 6.76 -0.57
C SER A 139 3.27 5.96 -1.80
N ALA A 140 4.04 6.05 -2.87
CA ALA A 140 3.81 5.38 -4.14
C ALA A 140 2.51 5.78 -4.86
N ASN A 141 1.88 6.89 -4.51
CA ASN A 141 0.57 7.31 -5.02
C ASN A 141 0.50 7.48 -6.54
N GLN A 142 1.64 7.71 -7.22
CA GLN A 142 1.71 7.89 -8.67
C GLN A 142 2.09 6.62 -9.44
N ILE A 143 2.61 5.60 -8.75
CA ILE A 143 3.15 4.38 -9.38
C ILE A 143 2.40 3.12 -8.98
N ALA A 144 1.57 3.19 -7.93
CA ALA A 144 0.77 2.06 -7.50
C ALA A 144 -0.33 1.75 -8.51
N ALA A 145 -0.53 0.47 -8.83
CA ALA A 145 -1.63 0.00 -9.66
C ALA A 145 -2.97 0.02 -8.90
N GLY A 146 -2.92 -0.08 -7.58
CA GLY A 146 -4.08 -0.03 -6.70
C GLY A 146 -3.71 0.56 -5.35
N THR A 147 -4.71 1.03 -4.62
CA THR A 147 -4.54 1.53 -3.26
C THR A 147 -5.59 0.97 -2.31
N VAL A 148 -5.18 0.59 -1.11
CA VAL A 148 -6.11 0.28 -0.01
C VAL A 148 -6.55 1.59 0.61
N VAL A 149 -7.81 1.96 0.40
CA VAL A 149 -8.40 3.23 0.87
C VAL A 149 -9.25 2.96 2.11
N PHE A 150 -9.02 3.74 3.16
CA PHE A 150 -9.88 3.77 4.34
C PHE A 150 -10.79 4.98 4.25
N ALA A 151 -12.09 4.74 4.31
CA ALA A 151 -13.11 5.75 4.05
C ALA A 151 -14.29 5.61 5.00
N ARG A 152 -15.06 6.68 5.15
CA ARG A 152 -16.24 6.71 6.00
C ARG A 152 -17.48 6.21 5.27
N THR A 153 -18.00 5.08 5.72
CA THR A 153 -19.32 4.54 5.32
C THR A 153 -20.42 4.86 6.35
N GLY A 154 -20.03 4.96 7.63
CA GLY A 154 -20.95 5.31 8.72
C GLY A 154 -21.04 6.82 8.96
N ARG A 155 -21.80 7.20 10.00
CA ARG A 155 -21.94 8.59 10.44
C ARG A 155 -20.71 9.02 11.25
N PRO A 156 -20.43 10.34 11.37
CA PRO A 156 -19.30 10.84 12.16
C PRO A 156 -19.30 10.33 13.61
N GLU A 157 -20.47 10.26 14.25
CA GLU A 157 -20.65 9.79 15.62
C GLU A 157 -20.33 8.30 15.83
N ASP A 158 -20.26 7.51 14.79
CA ASP A 158 -19.86 6.10 14.84
C ASP A 158 -18.34 5.94 15.10
N GLY A 159 -17.58 7.03 14.95
CA GLY A 159 -16.12 7.04 15.17
C GLY A 159 -15.40 5.99 14.31
N ALA A 160 -14.55 5.19 14.94
CA ALA A 160 -13.79 4.12 14.27
C ALA A 160 -14.69 3.05 13.61
N ARG A 161 -15.89 2.82 14.15
CA ARG A 161 -16.85 1.83 13.60
C ARG A 161 -17.56 2.32 12.34
N GLY A 162 -17.43 3.59 12.00
CA GLY A 162 -17.91 4.15 10.74
C GLY A 162 -16.87 4.10 9.60
N VAL A 163 -15.69 3.51 9.82
CA VAL A 163 -14.60 3.42 8.83
C VAL A 163 -14.57 2.03 8.19
N SER A 164 -14.56 2.00 6.87
CA SER A 164 -14.41 0.78 6.04
C SER A 164 -13.15 0.85 5.19
N ALA A 165 -12.70 -0.29 4.70
CA ALA A 165 -11.56 -0.41 3.80
C ALA A 165 -11.99 -0.97 2.45
N ILE A 166 -11.42 -0.45 1.37
CA ILE A 166 -11.70 -0.89 0.01
C ILE A 166 -10.43 -0.86 -0.85
N LEU A 167 -10.26 -1.85 -1.71
CA LEU A 167 -9.19 -1.85 -2.72
C LEU A 167 -9.67 -1.07 -3.95
N VAL A 168 -8.96 -0.01 -4.29
CA VAL A 168 -9.27 0.89 -5.41
C VAL A 168 -8.22 0.76 -6.49
N PRO A 169 -8.54 0.25 -7.71
CA PRO A 169 -7.66 0.36 -8.87
C PRO A 169 -7.39 1.84 -9.19
N MET A 170 -6.12 2.19 -9.45
CA MET A 170 -5.73 3.59 -9.62
C MET A 170 -5.99 4.15 -11.03
N ASP A 171 -6.42 3.31 -11.97
CA ASP A 171 -6.81 3.68 -13.34
C ASP A 171 -8.30 4.02 -13.50
N LEU A 172 -9.08 4.00 -12.39
CA LEU A 172 -10.49 4.35 -12.42
C LEU A 172 -10.69 5.85 -12.72
N PRO A 173 -11.74 6.20 -13.50
CA PRO A 173 -12.12 7.58 -13.73
C PRO A 173 -12.41 8.34 -12.42
N GLY A 174 -12.04 9.62 -12.37
CA GLY A 174 -12.24 10.48 -11.21
C GLY A 174 -11.09 10.46 -10.20
N ILE A 175 -10.03 9.67 -10.43
CA ILE A 175 -8.82 9.68 -9.61
C ILE A 175 -7.81 10.65 -10.20
N THR A 176 -7.28 11.54 -9.36
CA THR A 176 -6.14 12.39 -9.69
C THR A 176 -5.11 12.35 -8.58
N THR A 177 -3.84 12.54 -8.93
CA THR A 177 -2.73 12.49 -7.97
C THR A 177 -1.83 13.71 -8.10
N SER A 178 -1.18 14.10 -7.00
CA SER A 178 -0.06 15.03 -7.03
C SER A 178 1.18 14.41 -6.40
N LYS A 179 2.33 14.99 -6.67
CA LYS A 179 3.59 14.66 -6.01
C LYS A 179 4.04 15.86 -5.18
N PHE A 180 4.50 15.59 -3.96
CA PHE A 180 5.15 16.60 -3.13
C PHE A 180 6.62 16.77 -3.55
N ASP A 181 7.14 17.98 -3.38
CA ASP A 181 8.56 18.25 -3.49
C ASP A 181 9.24 17.90 -2.16
N ASN A 182 9.75 16.67 -2.10
CA ASN A 182 10.35 16.11 -0.90
C ASN A 182 11.87 16.32 -0.89
N MET A 183 12.44 16.43 0.31
CA MET A 183 13.89 16.49 0.52
C MET A 183 14.58 15.16 0.15
N GLY A 184 13.86 14.04 0.12
CA GLY A 184 14.35 12.70 -0.23
C GLY A 184 13.21 11.76 -0.55
N GLN A 185 13.51 10.49 -0.80
CA GLN A 185 12.55 9.44 -1.18
C GLN A 185 11.82 9.73 -2.50
N ASN A 186 12.51 10.40 -3.42
CA ASN A 186 11.89 10.87 -4.66
C ASN A 186 11.49 9.73 -5.60
N GLN A 187 12.17 8.58 -5.53
CA GLN A 187 11.88 7.44 -6.41
C GLN A 187 10.55 6.73 -6.05
N VAL A 188 10.15 6.69 -4.77
CA VAL A 188 8.84 6.16 -4.38
C VAL A 188 7.76 7.24 -4.47
N GLY A 189 8.13 8.47 -4.19
CA GLY A 189 7.25 9.62 -4.17
C GLY A 189 6.22 9.60 -3.04
N HIS A 190 5.80 10.80 -2.65
CA HIS A 190 4.69 11.04 -1.75
C HIS A 190 3.77 12.09 -2.36
N GLY A 191 2.50 12.03 -2.05
CA GLY A 191 1.58 13.04 -2.54
C GLY A 191 0.15 12.82 -2.09
N SER A 192 -0.76 13.58 -2.69
CA SER A 192 -2.20 13.43 -2.48
C SER A 192 -2.84 12.58 -3.58
N ILE A 193 -3.96 11.96 -3.23
CA ILE A 193 -4.90 11.30 -4.14
C ILE A 193 -6.26 11.92 -3.90
N TRP A 194 -6.89 12.45 -4.97
CA TRP A 194 -8.26 12.94 -4.96
C TRP A 194 -9.18 11.94 -5.62
N PHE A 195 -10.34 11.77 -5.02
CA PHE A 195 -11.42 10.91 -5.51
C PHE A 195 -12.63 11.81 -5.79
N ASP A 196 -13.04 11.90 -7.04
CA ASP A 196 -14.22 12.65 -7.49
C ASP A 196 -15.21 11.69 -8.16
N ASN A 197 -16.23 11.31 -7.41
CA ASN A 197 -17.25 10.34 -7.81
C ASN A 197 -16.70 9.03 -8.36
N VAL A 198 -15.61 8.52 -7.73
CA VAL A 198 -14.94 7.29 -8.15
C VAL A 198 -15.81 6.08 -7.84
N ARG A 199 -16.21 5.37 -8.88
CA ARG A 199 -17.04 4.15 -8.78
C ARG A 199 -16.17 2.93 -8.65
N VAL A 200 -16.23 2.28 -7.50
CA VAL A 200 -15.47 1.05 -7.20
C VAL A 200 -16.44 -0.11 -7.02
N PRO A 201 -16.20 -1.29 -7.64
CA PRO A 201 -17.04 -2.46 -7.43
C PRO A 201 -17.16 -2.83 -5.95
N ALA A 202 -18.36 -3.15 -5.48
CA ALA A 202 -18.58 -3.47 -4.06
C ALA A 202 -17.85 -4.74 -3.60
N GLU A 203 -17.50 -5.60 -4.54
CA GLU A 203 -16.69 -6.80 -4.27
C GLU A 203 -15.26 -6.49 -3.83
N ASN A 204 -14.75 -5.27 -4.11
CA ASN A 204 -13.45 -4.79 -3.67
C ASN A 204 -13.43 -4.35 -2.19
N LEU A 205 -14.58 -4.38 -1.49
CA LEU A 205 -14.63 -4.13 -0.05
C LEU A 205 -13.77 -5.15 0.68
N LEU A 206 -12.95 -4.68 1.62
CA LEU A 206 -12.09 -5.53 2.43
C LEU A 206 -12.79 -5.84 3.76
N GLY A 207 -13.21 -7.10 3.92
CA GLY A 207 -14.03 -7.52 5.05
C GLY A 207 -15.42 -6.88 5.05
N ASP A 208 -15.89 -6.48 6.24
CA ASP A 208 -17.21 -5.90 6.44
C ASP A 208 -17.17 -4.37 6.59
N GLU A 209 -18.27 -3.71 6.23
CA GLU A 209 -18.44 -2.28 6.52
C GLU A 209 -18.26 -1.96 8.02
N GLY A 210 -17.59 -0.85 8.32
CA GLY A 210 -17.32 -0.42 9.67
C GLY A 210 -16.18 -1.16 10.39
N ARG A 211 -15.47 -2.07 9.70
CA ARG A 211 -14.36 -2.83 10.28
C ARG A 211 -12.98 -2.34 9.83
N GLY A 212 -12.91 -1.40 8.90
CA GLY A 212 -11.66 -0.95 8.28
C GLY A 212 -10.63 -0.41 9.27
N PHE A 213 -11.05 0.34 10.30
CA PHE A 213 -10.11 0.85 11.30
C PHE A 213 -9.40 -0.27 12.08
N ALA A 214 -10.13 -1.29 12.50
CA ALA A 214 -9.52 -2.44 13.18
C ALA A 214 -8.56 -3.21 12.27
N GLN A 215 -8.90 -3.33 10.98
CA GLN A 215 -8.07 -3.99 9.99
C GLN A 215 -6.74 -3.27 9.76
N VAL A 216 -6.75 -1.93 9.64
CA VAL A 216 -5.51 -1.17 9.46
C VAL A 216 -4.64 -1.19 10.71
N MET A 217 -5.22 -1.17 11.90
CA MET A 217 -4.44 -1.28 13.14
C MET A 217 -3.70 -2.63 13.22
N GLN A 218 -4.36 -3.72 12.86
CA GLN A 218 -3.73 -5.04 12.77
C GLN A 218 -2.57 -5.08 11.74
N GLY A 219 -2.77 -4.46 10.57
CA GLY A 219 -1.71 -4.34 9.57
C GLY A 219 -0.52 -3.50 10.04
N PHE A 220 -0.78 -2.44 10.81
CA PHE A 220 0.27 -1.57 11.35
C PHE A 220 1.12 -2.22 12.43
N ASP A 221 0.61 -3.16 13.20
CA ASP A 221 1.40 -3.86 14.22
C ASP A 221 2.61 -4.56 13.61
N PHE A 222 2.43 -5.21 12.47
CA PHE A 222 3.52 -5.83 11.73
C PHE A 222 4.40 -4.81 10.98
N SER A 223 3.80 -3.90 10.24
CA SER A 223 4.53 -2.96 9.39
C SER A 223 5.41 -1.99 10.17
N ARG A 224 5.04 -1.63 11.40
CA ARG A 224 5.88 -0.79 12.28
C ARG A 224 7.22 -1.46 12.60
N SER A 225 7.23 -2.77 12.80
CA SER A 225 8.48 -3.53 12.98
C SER A 225 9.34 -3.48 11.71
N LEU A 226 8.73 -3.60 10.53
CA LEU A 226 9.45 -3.49 9.24
C LEU A 226 10.01 -2.09 9.03
N ILE A 227 9.26 -1.02 9.39
CA ILE A 227 9.75 0.36 9.34
C ILE A 227 10.96 0.54 10.27
N GLY A 228 10.92 -0.03 11.48
CA GLY A 228 12.06 -0.03 12.39
C GLY A 228 13.29 -0.67 11.77
N LEU A 229 13.15 -1.83 11.12
CA LEU A 229 14.23 -2.54 10.43
C LEU A 229 14.72 -1.77 9.18
N GLN A 230 13.82 -1.11 8.45
CA GLN A 230 14.21 -0.21 7.36
C GLN A 230 15.10 0.94 7.85
N CYS A 231 14.85 1.47 9.05
CA CYS A 231 15.67 2.53 9.62
C CYS A 231 17.04 2.02 10.17
N LEU A 232 17.18 0.72 10.44
CA LEU A 232 18.44 0.10 10.86
C LEU A 232 19.38 -0.18 9.69
N GLY A 233 18.83 -0.54 8.52
CA GLY A 233 19.60 -0.78 7.30
C GLY A 233 20.22 0.49 6.73
#